data_91bc0c40092254a4cc8459597b55ffb2
#
_entry.id   91bc0c40092254a4cc8459597b55ffb2
#
_cell.length_a   1.000
_cell.length_b   1.000
_cell.length_c   1.000
_cell.angle_alpha   90.00
_cell.angle_beta   90.00
_cell.angle_gamma   90.00
#
_symmetry.space_group_name_H-M   'P 1'
#
loop_
_entity.id
_entity.type
_entity.pdbx_description
1 polymer ?
#
loop_
_entity_poly.entity_id
_entity_poly.type
_entity_poly.pdbx_seq_one_letter_code
_entity_poly.pdbx_strand_id
1 'polypeptide(L)'
;QNIMCIGWDEMGNLLEYASKKEMAARLQEIYDKPEASFKNDSLALWEFAHEMQAGDIVIVKKGQNQIIGRGIVEGDYAFDESFSDFKNVRKMQWTNAGEWENIGKNVQKTLTDITKYPDYVESLEKLFEDKSQKQYWWLVASPKIWSFSKAPVGKIQDYTLYNDSGNQRRIFQNFIDAREGDIVIGYEATPVKQVVAIAEIVKAADGQKIYFKKTESLLNPIDYSVIKDIPELSGME
;
A
#
# COMPACT_ATOMS: atom_id res chain seq x y z
N GLN A 1 -22.23 7.50 -5.04
CA GLN A 1 -21.84 8.79 -5.64
C GLN A 1 -20.32 8.91 -5.60
N ASN A 2 -19.72 9.33 -6.72
CA ASN A 2 -18.26 9.52 -6.81
C ASN A 2 -17.91 10.97 -6.37
N ILE A 3 -18.15 11.25 -5.10
CA ILE A 3 -17.86 12.55 -4.50
C ILE A 3 -17.15 12.38 -3.16
N MET A 4 -16.42 13.42 -2.77
CA MET A 4 -15.94 13.70 -1.43
C MET A 4 -16.59 15.00 -0.97
N CYS A 5 -16.94 15.09 0.30
CA CYS A 5 -17.53 16.28 0.88
C CYS A 5 -16.86 16.66 2.20
N ILE A 6 -16.99 17.92 2.56
CA ILE A 6 -16.57 18.43 3.86
C ILE A 6 -17.78 19.09 4.53
N GLY A 7 -17.88 19.01 5.85
CA GLY A 7 -18.95 19.60 6.63
C GLY A 7 -18.89 21.14 6.69
N TRP A 8 -19.53 21.70 7.70
CA TRP A 8 -19.68 23.16 7.93
C TRP A 8 -20.54 23.84 6.86
N ASP A 9 -21.70 23.29 6.56
CA ASP A 9 -22.64 23.85 5.57
C ASP A 9 -23.12 25.25 5.91
N GLU A 10 -23.09 25.62 7.19
CA GLU A 10 -23.40 26.99 7.68
C GLU A 10 -22.40 28.04 7.20
N MET A 11 -21.23 27.60 6.71
CA MET A 11 -20.26 28.48 6.06
C MET A 11 -20.71 28.93 4.67
N GLY A 12 -21.64 28.20 4.05
CA GLY A 12 -22.04 28.46 2.66
C GLY A 12 -20.97 28.08 1.65
N ASN A 13 -20.91 28.81 0.54
CA ASN A 13 -19.92 28.59 -0.50
C ASN A 13 -18.53 29.05 -0.04
N LEU A 14 -17.61 28.12 0.10
CA LEU A 14 -16.26 28.38 0.62
C LEU A 14 -15.40 29.27 -0.28
N LEU A 15 -15.73 29.40 -1.58
CA LEU A 15 -15.00 30.29 -2.49
C LEU A 15 -15.31 31.79 -2.28
N GLU A 16 -16.32 32.12 -1.48
CA GLU A 16 -16.66 33.50 -1.16
C GLU A 16 -15.70 34.16 -0.14
N TYR A 17 -14.90 33.34 0.53
CA TYR A 17 -13.92 33.79 1.53
C TYR A 17 -12.56 34.10 0.88
N ALA A 18 -12.02 35.29 1.18
CA ALA A 18 -10.75 35.74 0.64
C ALA A 18 -9.53 35.20 1.42
N SER A 19 -9.72 34.64 2.61
CA SER A 19 -8.63 34.12 3.45
C SER A 19 -9.07 33.12 4.52
N LYS A 20 -8.11 32.30 4.98
CA LYS A 20 -8.27 31.42 6.15
C LYS A 20 -8.70 32.19 7.41
N LYS A 21 -8.23 33.43 7.55
CA LYS A 21 -8.58 34.28 8.69
C LYS A 21 -10.06 34.69 8.66
N GLU A 22 -10.57 34.97 7.50
CA GLU A 22 -12.00 35.31 7.31
C GLU A 22 -12.89 34.09 7.61
N MET A 23 -12.51 32.91 7.12
CA MET A 23 -13.18 31.64 7.49
C MET A 23 -13.17 31.40 9.00
N ALA A 24 -12.03 31.64 9.68
CA ALA A 24 -11.95 31.48 11.12
C ALA A 24 -12.86 32.47 11.87
N ALA A 25 -12.94 33.72 11.42
CA ALA A 25 -13.83 34.71 12.00
C ALA A 25 -15.31 34.31 11.83
N ARG A 26 -15.66 33.81 10.65
CA ARG A 26 -17.02 33.32 10.39
C ARG A 26 -17.37 32.10 11.26
N LEU A 27 -16.44 31.19 11.49
CA LEU A 27 -16.65 30.05 12.41
C LEU A 27 -16.84 30.52 13.85
N GLN A 28 -16.12 31.58 14.28
CA GLN A 28 -16.32 32.19 15.61
C GLN A 28 -17.76 32.71 15.79
N GLU A 29 -18.29 33.35 14.76
CA GLU A 29 -19.69 33.86 14.75
C GLU A 29 -20.70 32.69 14.78
N ILE A 30 -20.56 31.71 13.89
CA ILE A 30 -21.49 30.57 13.78
C ILE A 30 -21.58 29.80 15.11
N TYR A 31 -20.44 29.58 15.75
CA TYR A 31 -20.39 28.79 17.01
C TYR A 31 -20.49 29.62 18.27
N ASP A 32 -20.65 30.95 18.17
CA ASP A 32 -20.65 31.87 19.32
C ASP A 32 -19.42 31.67 20.25
N LYS A 33 -18.24 31.59 19.63
CA LYS A 33 -16.95 31.32 20.33
C LYS A 33 -15.87 32.29 19.86
N PRO A 34 -15.94 33.57 20.26
CA PRO A 34 -15.02 34.61 19.78
C PRO A 34 -13.57 34.37 20.16
N GLU A 35 -13.29 33.64 21.24
CA GLU A 35 -11.93 33.32 21.71
C GLU A 35 -11.35 32.06 21.06
N ALA A 36 -12.16 31.26 20.34
CA ALA A 36 -11.66 30.05 19.69
C ALA A 36 -10.86 30.37 18.43
N SER A 37 -9.72 29.76 18.25
CA SER A 37 -8.87 30.07 17.08
C SER A 37 -9.40 29.52 15.76
N PHE A 38 -10.17 28.43 15.77
CA PHE A 38 -10.64 27.68 14.59
C PHE A 38 -9.56 27.46 13.51
N LYS A 39 -8.27 27.47 13.94
CA LYS A 39 -7.13 27.41 13.02
C LYS A 39 -7.12 26.14 12.15
N ASN A 40 -7.46 25.01 12.74
CA ASN A 40 -7.44 23.73 12.01
C ASN A 40 -8.67 23.59 11.12
N ASP A 41 -9.82 24.07 11.59
CA ASP A 41 -11.09 24.00 10.84
C ASP A 41 -11.03 24.92 9.60
N SER A 42 -10.63 26.18 9.79
CA SER A 42 -10.46 27.13 8.68
C SER A 42 -9.38 26.70 7.69
N LEU A 43 -8.30 26.03 8.17
CA LEU A 43 -7.29 25.46 7.30
C LEU A 43 -7.87 24.33 6.45
N ALA A 44 -8.60 23.39 7.05
CA ALA A 44 -9.20 22.28 6.33
C ALA A 44 -10.22 22.76 5.26
N LEU A 45 -11.06 23.72 5.59
CA LEU A 45 -12.02 24.32 4.67
C LEU A 45 -11.32 25.03 3.50
N TRP A 46 -10.25 25.77 3.80
CA TRP A 46 -9.45 26.46 2.81
C TRP A 46 -8.73 25.51 1.88
N GLU A 47 -8.01 24.52 2.42
CA GLU A 47 -7.31 23.50 1.64
C GLU A 47 -8.29 22.75 0.74
N PHE A 48 -9.47 22.39 1.26
CA PHE A 48 -10.51 21.70 0.50
C PHE A 48 -11.02 22.51 -0.69
N ALA A 49 -11.26 23.82 -0.53
CA ALA A 49 -11.88 24.66 -1.57
C ALA A 49 -10.86 25.31 -2.51
N HIS A 50 -9.70 25.76 -2.00
CA HIS A 50 -8.79 26.63 -2.74
C HIS A 50 -7.45 25.97 -3.12
N GLU A 51 -6.94 25.01 -2.33
CA GLU A 51 -5.60 24.45 -2.55
C GLU A 51 -5.63 23.08 -3.24
N MET A 52 -6.61 22.24 -2.90
CA MET A 52 -6.77 20.92 -3.51
C MET A 52 -7.11 21.04 -5.01
N GLN A 53 -6.48 20.21 -5.84
CA GLN A 53 -6.58 20.26 -7.30
C GLN A 53 -6.95 18.90 -7.90
N ALA A 54 -7.45 18.91 -9.14
CA ALA A 54 -7.66 17.69 -9.90
C ALA A 54 -6.31 16.95 -10.09
N GLY A 55 -6.32 15.64 -9.85
CA GLY A 55 -5.14 14.79 -9.84
C GLY A 55 -4.57 14.53 -8.45
N ASP A 56 -4.96 15.31 -7.42
CA ASP A 56 -4.53 15.04 -6.05
C ASP A 56 -5.07 13.69 -5.55
N ILE A 57 -4.23 12.98 -4.81
CA ILE A 57 -4.59 11.70 -4.19
C ILE A 57 -5.13 11.97 -2.78
N VAL A 58 -6.30 11.43 -2.50
CA VAL A 58 -6.95 11.51 -1.19
C VAL A 58 -6.97 10.13 -0.54
N ILE A 59 -6.43 10.05 0.68
CA ILE A 59 -6.48 8.86 1.52
C ILE A 59 -7.45 9.12 2.67
N VAL A 60 -8.48 8.29 2.76
CA VAL A 60 -9.56 8.46 3.74
C VAL A 60 -9.28 7.60 4.97
N LYS A 61 -9.24 8.27 6.12
CA LYS A 61 -9.04 7.62 7.42
C LYS A 61 -10.33 7.47 8.23
N LYS A 62 -10.37 6.45 9.07
CA LYS A 62 -11.40 6.26 10.10
C LYS A 62 -10.70 6.11 11.46
N GLY A 63 -10.80 7.17 12.28
CA GLY A 63 -10.07 7.22 13.55
C GLY A 63 -8.54 7.25 13.37
N GLN A 64 -7.81 6.71 14.35
CA GLN A 64 -6.35 6.82 14.41
C GLN A 64 -5.59 5.72 13.66
N ASN A 65 -6.20 4.55 13.48
CA ASN A 65 -5.48 3.35 13.04
C ASN A 65 -6.11 2.68 11.81
N GLN A 66 -7.12 3.28 11.19
CA GLN A 66 -7.80 2.67 10.06
C GLN A 66 -7.83 3.60 8.86
N ILE A 67 -7.53 3.07 7.69
CA ILE A 67 -7.73 3.67 6.38
C ILE A 67 -8.92 2.94 5.73
N ILE A 68 -9.82 3.69 5.08
CA ILE A 68 -11.04 3.13 4.49
C ILE A 68 -11.20 3.43 3.00
N GLY A 69 -10.30 4.19 2.41
CA GLY A 69 -10.39 4.49 0.99
C GLY A 69 -9.20 5.27 0.45
N ARG A 70 -9.06 5.19 -0.86
CA ARG A 70 -8.14 5.98 -1.67
C ARG A 70 -8.87 6.43 -2.93
N GLY A 71 -8.69 7.67 -3.32
CA GLY A 71 -9.28 8.23 -4.53
C GLY A 71 -8.43 9.32 -5.14
N ILE A 72 -8.79 9.73 -6.34
CA ILE A 72 -8.17 10.81 -7.09
C ILE A 72 -9.22 11.91 -7.27
N VAL A 73 -8.86 13.14 -7.01
CA VAL A 73 -9.71 14.30 -7.25
C VAL A 73 -9.89 14.47 -8.76
N GLU A 74 -11.14 14.45 -9.24
CA GLU A 74 -11.44 14.60 -10.69
C GLU A 74 -11.84 16.01 -11.09
N GLY A 75 -12.26 16.83 -10.13
CA GLY A 75 -12.82 18.14 -10.47
C GLY A 75 -12.61 19.21 -9.42
N ASP A 76 -13.01 20.41 -9.80
CA ASP A 76 -12.97 21.57 -8.92
C ASP A 76 -13.96 21.43 -7.76
N TYR A 77 -13.77 22.28 -6.75
CA TYR A 77 -14.74 22.45 -5.67
C TYR A 77 -16.08 22.98 -6.21
N ALA A 78 -17.17 22.51 -5.62
CA ALA A 78 -18.51 23.03 -5.84
C ALA A 78 -19.30 23.11 -4.53
N PHE A 79 -20.12 24.14 -4.41
CA PHE A 79 -21.16 24.22 -3.41
C PHE A 79 -22.48 23.78 -4.07
N ASP A 80 -22.97 22.60 -3.71
CA ASP A 80 -24.13 21.96 -4.35
C ASP A 80 -25.35 22.02 -3.42
N GLU A 81 -26.24 22.95 -3.67
CA GLU A 81 -27.48 23.16 -2.91
C GLU A 81 -28.52 22.03 -3.05
N SER A 82 -28.31 21.12 -3.99
CA SER A 82 -29.21 19.97 -4.16
C SER A 82 -29.07 18.94 -3.03
N PHE A 83 -27.97 18.96 -2.29
CA PHE A 83 -27.79 18.15 -1.08
C PHE A 83 -28.43 18.80 0.13
N SER A 84 -29.10 18.00 0.98
CA SER A 84 -29.63 18.47 2.27
C SER A 84 -28.50 18.81 3.24
N ASP A 85 -27.44 18.02 3.23
CA ASP A 85 -26.27 18.10 4.10
C ASP A 85 -25.00 17.85 3.29
N PHE A 86 -23.85 18.33 3.77
CA PHE A 86 -22.55 18.17 3.09
C PHE A 86 -22.54 18.76 1.68
N LYS A 87 -22.95 20.03 1.57
CA LYS A 87 -23.08 20.77 0.30
C LYS A 87 -21.75 21.14 -0.33
N ASN A 88 -20.67 21.14 0.45
CA ASN A 88 -19.31 21.43 -0.01
C ASN A 88 -18.69 20.15 -0.57
N VAL A 89 -18.57 20.04 -1.89
CA VAL A 89 -18.26 18.79 -2.59
C VAL A 89 -17.12 18.90 -3.59
N ARG A 90 -16.47 17.77 -3.87
CA ARG A 90 -15.56 17.55 -4.99
C ARG A 90 -15.84 16.22 -5.66
N LYS A 91 -15.73 16.17 -6.98
CA LYS A 91 -15.81 14.90 -7.72
C LYS A 91 -14.54 14.07 -7.49
N MET A 92 -14.75 12.78 -7.33
CA MET A 92 -13.69 11.82 -7.02
C MET A 92 -13.77 10.60 -7.92
N GLN A 93 -12.61 10.06 -8.28
CA GLN A 93 -12.46 8.69 -8.74
C GLN A 93 -11.95 7.84 -7.57
N TRP A 94 -12.82 7.08 -6.95
CA TRP A 94 -12.42 6.15 -5.89
C TRP A 94 -11.72 4.94 -6.51
N THR A 95 -10.43 4.76 -6.19
CA THR A 95 -9.61 3.64 -6.70
C THR A 95 -9.64 2.44 -5.78
N ASN A 96 -9.75 2.68 -4.46
CA ASN A 96 -9.79 1.62 -3.45
C ASN A 96 -10.85 1.98 -2.40
N ALA A 97 -11.65 0.99 -2.00
CA ALA A 97 -12.59 1.09 -0.89
C ALA A 97 -12.54 -0.21 -0.09
N GLY A 98 -12.37 -0.11 1.23
CA GLY A 98 -12.19 -1.27 2.11
C GLY A 98 -11.80 -0.84 3.51
N GLU A 99 -11.18 -1.74 4.25
CA GLU A 99 -10.65 -1.45 5.58
C GLU A 99 -9.22 -1.97 5.68
N TRP A 100 -8.29 -1.06 5.97
CA TRP A 100 -6.87 -1.36 6.14
C TRP A 100 -6.41 -0.82 7.49
N GLU A 101 -5.73 -1.65 8.26
CA GLU A 101 -5.09 -1.21 9.51
C GLU A 101 -3.84 -0.38 9.20
N ASN A 102 -3.73 0.80 9.81
CA ASN A 102 -2.54 1.64 9.74
C ASN A 102 -1.80 1.64 11.08
N ILE A 103 -0.75 0.85 11.18
CA ILE A 103 0.06 0.69 12.39
C ILE A 103 0.78 2.00 12.76
N GLY A 104 1.07 2.85 11.77
CA GLY A 104 1.81 4.11 11.93
C GLY A 104 1.02 5.27 12.55
N LYS A 105 -0.26 5.09 12.89
CA LYS A 105 -1.22 6.11 13.32
C LYS A 105 -1.50 7.19 12.27
N ASN A 106 -2.77 7.47 12.08
CA ASN A 106 -3.24 8.51 11.18
C ASN A 106 -3.01 9.92 11.77
N VAL A 107 -2.80 10.89 10.89
CA VAL A 107 -2.85 12.30 11.26
C VAL A 107 -4.22 12.63 11.89
N GLN A 108 -4.24 13.51 12.91
CA GLN A 108 -5.47 13.74 13.68
C GLN A 108 -6.41 14.78 13.06
N LYS A 109 -5.88 15.71 12.26
CA LYS A 109 -6.69 16.77 11.62
C LYS A 109 -7.68 16.20 10.60
N THR A 110 -8.75 16.94 10.36
CA THR A 110 -9.79 16.59 9.39
C THR A 110 -9.22 16.45 7.98
N LEU A 111 -8.46 17.43 7.51
CA LEU A 111 -7.70 17.41 6.27
C LEU A 111 -6.26 17.80 6.56
N THR A 112 -5.31 17.21 5.86
CA THR A 112 -3.87 17.49 6.03
C THR A 112 -3.15 17.18 4.73
N ASP A 113 -2.44 18.17 4.20
CA ASP A 113 -1.46 17.92 3.14
C ASP A 113 -0.26 17.15 3.71
N ILE A 114 -0.07 15.92 3.22
CA ILE A 114 1.02 15.02 3.64
C ILE A 114 2.11 14.88 2.58
N THR A 115 2.06 15.65 1.50
CA THR A 115 3.03 15.60 0.37
C THR A 115 4.48 15.77 0.83
N LYS A 116 4.71 16.50 1.92
CA LYS A 116 6.05 16.75 2.48
C LYS A 116 6.62 15.58 3.30
N TYR A 117 5.88 14.48 3.44
CA TYR A 117 6.26 13.31 4.23
C TYR A 117 6.30 12.06 3.34
N PRO A 118 7.29 11.93 2.43
CA PRO A 118 7.31 10.87 1.42
C PRO A 118 7.29 9.46 2.02
N ASP A 119 8.02 9.21 3.10
CA ASP A 119 8.04 7.90 3.76
C ASP A 119 6.65 7.51 4.32
N TYR A 120 5.92 8.51 4.84
CA TYR A 120 4.57 8.29 5.33
C TYR A 120 3.59 8.04 4.17
N VAL A 121 3.70 8.81 3.08
CA VAL A 121 2.90 8.59 1.86
C VAL A 121 3.16 7.19 1.32
N GLU A 122 4.42 6.77 1.19
CA GLU A 122 4.79 5.43 0.73
C GLU A 122 4.20 4.33 1.64
N SER A 123 4.24 4.53 2.96
CA SER A 123 3.65 3.57 3.91
C SER A 123 2.14 3.42 3.75
N LEU A 124 1.43 4.51 3.41
CA LEU A 124 -0.01 4.48 3.14
C LEU A 124 -0.32 3.86 1.78
N GLU A 125 0.45 4.17 0.73
CA GLU A 125 0.26 3.58 -0.61
C GLU A 125 0.45 2.07 -0.58
N LYS A 126 1.40 1.54 0.18
CA LYS A 126 1.59 0.10 0.40
C LYS A 126 0.37 -0.62 0.97
N LEU A 127 -0.53 0.08 1.67
CA LEU A 127 -1.79 -0.52 2.14
C LEU A 127 -2.73 -0.89 0.98
N PHE A 128 -2.65 -0.15 -0.13
CA PHE A 128 -3.52 -0.33 -1.29
C PHE A 128 -2.91 -1.21 -2.38
N GLU A 129 -1.65 -1.61 -2.23
CA GLU A 129 -1.06 -2.61 -3.11
C GLU A 129 -1.95 -3.85 -3.11
N ASP A 130 -2.34 -4.26 -4.30
CA ASP A 130 -3.24 -5.41 -4.47
C ASP A 130 -2.54 -6.67 -3.95
N LYS A 131 -2.90 -7.06 -2.73
CA LYS A 131 -2.40 -8.30 -2.11
C LYS A 131 -2.85 -9.56 -2.87
N SER A 132 -3.77 -9.41 -3.85
CA SER A 132 -4.20 -10.50 -4.70
C SER A 132 -3.27 -10.73 -5.88
N GLN A 133 -2.42 -9.76 -6.25
CA GLN A 133 -1.41 -9.99 -7.27
C GLN A 133 -0.32 -10.91 -6.72
N LYS A 134 -0.23 -12.09 -7.31
CA LYS A 134 0.83 -13.04 -7.01
C LYS A 134 2.17 -12.42 -7.34
N GLN A 135 3.05 -12.36 -6.35
CA GLN A 135 4.45 -12.01 -6.58
C GLN A 135 5.23 -13.22 -7.03
N TYR A 136 6.33 -12.96 -7.71
CA TYR A 136 7.24 -13.99 -8.20
C TYR A 136 8.55 -13.88 -7.45
N TRP A 137 8.93 -14.95 -6.77
CA TRP A 137 10.13 -15.01 -5.96
C TRP A 137 11.15 -15.95 -6.58
N TRP A 138 12.40 -15.53 -6.59
CA TRP A 138 13.52 -16.37 -7.01
C TRP A 138 14.13 -17.04 -5.78
N LEU A 139 14.00 -18.36 -5.67
CA LEU A 139 14.55 -19.12 -4.56
C LEU A 139 15.73 -19.98 -5.02
N VAL A 140 16.91 -19.66 -4.49
CA VAL A 140 18.15 -20.39 -4.76
C VAL A 140 18.32 -21.54 -3.76
N ALA A 141 18.30 -22.77 -4.23
CA ALA A 141 18.57 -23.96 -3.45
C ALA A 141 19.96 -24.50 -3.73
N SER A 142 20.72 -24.82 -2.66
CA SER A 142 21.94 -25.60 -2.79
C SER A 142 21.60 -27.10 -2.75
N PRO A 143 21.83 -27.87 -3.84
CA PRO A 143 21.49 -29.28 -3.86
C PRO A 143 22.20 -30.12 -2.80
N LYS A 144 23.25 -29.58 -2.18
CA LYS A 144 23.97 -30.22 -1.05
C LYS A 144 23.18 -30.12 0.26
N ILE A 145 22.32 -29.12 0.41
CA ILE A 145 21.53 -28.87 1.61
C ILE A 145 20.07 -29.29 1.37
N TRP A 146 19.48 -28.77 0.32
CA TRP A 146 18.10 -29.04 -0.07
C TRP A 146 17.94 -28.91 -1.60
N SER A 147 17.06 -29.70 -2.22
CA SER A 147 16.91 -29.77 -3.68
C SER A 147 15.45 -29.73 -4.11
N PHE A 148 15.12 -28.82 -5.00
CA PHE A 148 13.83 -28.77 -5.70
C PHE A 148 13.59 -30.04 -6.54
N SER A 149 14.62 -30.54 -7.20
CA SER A 149 14.52 -31.74 -8.05
C SER A 149 14.10 -32.97 -7.24
N LYS A 150 14.56 -33.08 -6.00
CA LYS A 150 14.23 -34.19 -5.10
C LYS A 150 12.93 -33.99 -4.33
N ALA A 151 12.49 -32.76 -4.16
CA ALA A 151 11.25 -32.45 -3.46
C ALA A 151 10.04 -32.99 -4.23
N PRO A 152 9.11 -33.73 -3.60
CA PRO A 152 7.94 -34.26 -4.28
C PRO A 152 6.95 -33.14 -4.63
N VAL A 153 6.34 -33.24 -5.82
CA VAL A 153 5.25 -32.34 -6.25
C VAL A 153 4.05 -32.52 -5.31
N GLY A 154 3.39 -31.41 -4.97
CA GLY A 154 2.19 -31.40 -4.16
C GLY A 154 2.40 -31.48 -2.65
N LYS A 155 3.61 -31.76 -2.17
CA LYS A 155 3.90 -31.79 -0.72
C LYS A 155 4.47 -30.47 -0.22
N ILE A 156 4.01 -30.05 0.95
CA ILE A 156 4.51 -28.85 1.63
C ILE A 156 5.95 -29.12 2.09
N GLN A 157 6.81 -28.16 1.81
CA GLN A 157 8.19 -28.08 2.25
C GLN A 157 8.36 -26.84 3.11
N ASP A 158 9.33 -26.86 3.99
CA ASP A 158 9.72 -25.68 4.75
C ASP A 158 11.19 -25.32 4.49
N TYR A 159 11.51 -24.05 4.61
CA TYR A 159 12.87 -23.55 4.50
C TYR A 159 13.15 -22.57 5.65
N THR A 160 14.25 -22.77 6.35
CA THR A 160 14.58 -21.94 7.52
C THR A 160 15.11 -20.56 7.11
N LEU A 161 14.70 -19.54 7.85
CA LEU A 161 15.16 -18.16 7.69
C LEU A 161 16.55 -17.93 8.29
N TYR A 162 17.04 -18.89 9.05
CA TYR A 162 18.34 -18.85 9.72
C TYR A 162 19.25 -19.96 9.22
N ASN A 163 20.56 -19.72 9.25
CA ASN A 163 21.56 -20.75 8.97
C ASN A 163 21.83 -21.62 10.23
N ASP A 164 22.65 -22.65 10.08
CA ASP A 164 22.98 -23.60 11.17
C ASP A 164 23.68 -22.93 12.37
N SER A 165 24.25 -21.73 12.16
CA SER A 165 24.87 -20.92 13.23
C SER A 165 23.89 -19.95 13.88
N GLY A 166 22.60 -19.96 13.52
CA GLY A 166 21.57 -19.10 14.07
C GLY A 166 21.56 -17.67 13.52
N ASN A 167 22.36 -17.39 12.48
CA ASN A 167 22.35 -16.08 11.82
C ASN A 167 21.27 -16.00 10.76
N GLN A 168 20.64 -14.83 10.61
CA GLN A 168 19.70 -14.55 9.54
C GLN A 168 20.35 -14.79 8.16
N ARG A 169 19.61 -15.42 7.25
CA ARG A 169 20.07 -15.55 5.87
C ARG A 169 20.10 -14.19 5.17
N ARG A 170 20.98 -14.03 4.18
CA ARG A 170 21.18 -12.78 3.45
C ARG A 170 19.88 -12.16 2.89
N ILE A 171 18.92 -13.00 2.51
CA ILE A 171 17.65 -12.60 1.91
C ILE A 171 16.48 -12.72 2.89
N PHE A 172 16.74 -12.55 4.19
CA PHE A 172 15.75 -12.71 5.26
C PHE A 172 14.49 -11.88 5.02
N GLN A 173 14.63 -10.62 4.58
CA GLN A 173 13.49 -9.74 4.32
C GLN A 173 12.59 -10.29 3.21
N ASN A 174 13.14 -10.79 2.13
CA ASN A 174 12.37 -11.39 1.04
C ASN A 174 11.49 -12.55 1.51
N PHE A 175 11.98 -13.35 2.47
CA PHE A 175 11.18 -14.41 3.06
C PHE A 175 10.01 -13.90 3.91
N ILE A 176 10.19 -12.77 4.60
CA ILE A 176 9.14 -12.14 5.40
C ILE A 176 8.09 -11.49 4.49
N ASP A 177 8.51 -10.92 3.37
CA ASP A 177 7.63 -10.22 2.42
C ASP A 177 6.81 -11.20 1.56
N ALA A 178 7.27 -12.45 1.42
CA ALA A 178 6.56 -13.48 0.64
C ALA A 178 5.24 -13.90 1.32
N ARG A 179 4.18 -14.00 0.50
CA ARG A 179 2.80 -14.22 0.96
C ARG A 179 2.23 -15.52 0.43
N GLU A 180 1.19 -15.99 1.08
CA GLU A 180 0.41 -17.14 0.61
C GLU A 180 -0.16 -16.87 -0.79
N GLY A 181 0.01 -17.82 -1.70
CA GLY A 181 -0.37 -17.71 -3.10
C GLY A 181 0.72 -17.17 -4.03
N ASP A 182 1.81 -16.62 -3.51
CA ASP A 182 2.95 -16.19 -4.33
C ASP A 182 3.63 -17.35 -5.04
N ILE A 183 4.23 -17.07 -6.19
CA ILE A 183 4.90 -18.06 -7.01
C ILE A 183 6.41 -18.04 -6.73
N VAL A 184 6.98 -19.22 -6.59
CA VAL A 184 8.42 -19.42 -6.41
C VAL A 184 9.03 -20.07 -7.65
N ILE A 185 10.00 -19.39 -8.24
CA ILE A 185 10.88 -19.92 -9.28
C ILE A 185 12.03 -20.63 -8.59
N GLY A 186 12.06 -21.95 -8.70
CA GLY A 186 13.03 -22.81 -8.03
C GLY A 186 14.30 -23.00 -8.84
N TYR A 187 15.38 -22.31 -8.44
CA TYR A 187 16.70 -22.44 -9.03
C TYR A 187 17.61 -23.31 -8.17
N GLU A 188 18.26 -24.29 -8.77
CA GLU A 188 19.31 -25.08 -8.13
C GLU A 188 20.69 -24.54 -8.49
N ALA A 189 21.46 -24.17 -7.46
CA ALA A 189 22.84 -23.69 -7.58
C ALA A 189 23.81 -24.81 -8.02
N THR A 190 25.10 -24.54 -8.02
CA THR A 190 26.17 -25.50 -8.35
C THR A 190 25.98 -26.85 -7.61
N PRO A 191 26.06 -28.00 -8.30
CA PRO A 191 26.55 -28.17 -9.69
C PRO A 191 25.50 -28.04 -10.79
N VAL A 192 24.21 -27.92 -10.47
CA VAL A 192 23.08 -28.00 -11.42
C VAL A 192 22.98 -26.72 -12.26
N LYS A 193 22.94 -25.56 -11.63
CA LYS A 193 22.84 -24.23 -12.26
C LYS A 193 21.64 -24.08 -13.22
N GLN A 194 20.46 -24.54 -12.81
CA GLN A 194 19.25 -24.51 -13.63
C GLN A 194 18.03 -24.11 -12.81
N VAL A 195 17.05 -23.49 -13.47
CA VAL A 195 15.66 -23.44 -12.99
C VAL A 195 15.04 -24.81 -13.23
N VAL A 196 14.57 -25.44 -12.18
CA VAL A 196 14.12 -26.84 -12.24
C VAL A 196 12.68 -27.04 -11.80
N ALA A 197 12.09 -26.06 -11.14
CA ALA A 197 10.75 -26.19 -10.57
C ALA A 197 10.01 -24.86 -10.45
N ILE A 198 8.68 -24.97 -10.39
CA ILE A 198 7.78 -23.92 -9.90
C ILE A 198 7.17 -24.41 -8.59
N ALA A 199 7.04 -23.47 -7.63
CA ALA A 199 6.38 -23.72 -6.36
C ALA A 199 5.45 -22.56 -6.01
N GLU A 200 4.64 -22.74 -4.99
CA GLU A 200 3.70 -21.74 -4.48
C GLU A 200 3.92 -21.63 -2.96
N ILE A 201 3.96 -20.40 -2.44
CA ILE A 201 3.95 -20.14 -1.01
C ILE A 201 2.58 -20.57 -0.46
N VAL A 202 2.54 -21.50 0.46
CA VAL A 202 1.29 -22.04 1.04
C VAL A 202 0.99 -21.48 2.43
N LYS A 203 1.98 -20.80 3.04
CA LYS A 203 1.84 -20.12 4.32
C LYS A 203 2.96 -19.09 4.42
N ALA A 204 2.61 -17.88 4.84
CA ALA A 204 3.58 -16.82 5.13
C ALA A 204 4.62 -17.28 6.18
N ALA A 205 5.77 -16.62 6.18
CA ALA A 205 6.81 -16.92 7.15
C ALA A 205 6.32 -16.68 8.60
N ASP A 206 6.68 -17.60 9.50
CA ASP A 206 6.31 -17.53 10.93
C ASP A 206 7.43 -16.95 11.81
N GLY A 207 8.40 -16.29 11.19
CA GLY A 207 9.57 -15.74 11.86
C GLY A 207 10.74 -16.74 11.99
N GLN A 208 10.53 -18.03 11.69
CA GLN A 208 11.55 -19.10 11.71
C GLN A 208 11.69 -19.76 10.34
N LYS A 209 10.58 -19.99 9.66
CA LYS A 209 10.50 -20.74 8.41
C LYS A 209 9.52 -20.10 7.45
N ILE A 210 9.73 -20.36 6.16
CA ILE A 210 8.76 -20.13 5.09
C ILE A 210 8.27 -21.48 4.57
N TYR A 211 7.00 -21.54 4.16
CA TYR A 211 6.35 -22.77 3.74
C TYR A 211 5.90 -22.67 2.28
N PHE A 212 6.31 -23.62 1.46
CA PHE A 212 5.95 -23.66 0.06
C PHE A 212 5.68 -25.09 -0.42
N LYS A 213 5.00 -25.21 -1.52
CA LYS A 213 4.63 -26.48 -2.13
C LYS A 213 5.09 -26.45 -3.59
N LYS A 214 5.98 -27.37 -3.97
CA LYS A 214 6.33 -27.54 -5.38
C LYS A 214 5.08 -27.91 -6.17
N THR A 215 4.71 -27.09 -7.15
CA THR A 215 3.55 -27.29 -8.01
C THR A 215 3.93 -28.01 -9.28
N GLU A 216 5.16 -27.79 -9.76
CA GLU A 216 5.63 -28.35 -11.02
C GLU A 216 7.14 -28.65 -10.97
N SER A 217 7.56 -29.75 -11.57
CA SER A 217 8.95 -29.99 -12.01
C SER A 217 9.04 -29.65 -13.48
N LEU A 218 9.97 -28.78 -13.88
CA LEU A 218 10.12 -28.43 -15.28
C LEU A 218 10.60 -29.65 -16.10
N LEU A 219 9.87 -30.01 -17.14
CA LEU A 219 10.26 -31.08 -18.07
C LEU A 219 11.56 -30.70 -18.79
N ASN A 220 11.73 -29.42 -19.08
CA ASN A 220 12.92 -28.86 -19.71
C ASN A 220 13.50 -27.80 -18.75
N PRO A 221 14.41 -28.15 -17.85
CA PRO A 221 15.08 -27.18 -16.97
C PRO A 221 15.78 -26.08 -17.76
N ILE A 222 15.73 -24.85 -17.26
CA ILE A 222 16.33 -23.70 -17.91
C ILE A 222 17.74 -23.48 -17.36
N ASP A 223 18.73 -23.59 -18.20
CA ASP A 223 20.14 -23.39 -17.81
C ASP A 223 20.43 -21.91 -17.49
N TYR A 224 21.30 -21.68 -16.51
CA TYR A 224 21.71 -20.33 -16.12
C TYR A 224 22.32 -19.53 -17.28
N SER A 225 23.00 -20.18 -18.22
CA SER A 225 23.55 -19.54 -19.41
C SER A 225 22.48 -18.82 -20.25
N VAL A 226 21.26 -19.35 -20.27
CA VAL A 226 20.12 -18.70 -20.96
C VAL A 226 19.64 -17.49 -20.19
N ILE A 227 19.56 -17.60 -18.86
CA ILE A 227 19.03 -16.56 -17.96
C ILE A 227 19.94 -15.34 -17.93
N LYS A 228 21.26 -15.54 -17.84
CA LYS A 228 22.25 -14.47 -17.73
C LYS A 228 22.30 -13.55 -18.96
N ASP A 229 21.86 -14.07 -20.12
CA ASP A 229 21.84 -13.34 -21.37
C ASP A 229 20.56 -12.50 -21.57
N ILE A 230 19.60 -12.58 -20.61
CA ILE A 230 18.39 -11.75 -20.54
C ILE A 230 18.70 -10.50 -19.72
N PRO A 231 18.69 -9.29 -20.31
CA PRO A 231 19.10 -8.06 -19.62
C PRO A 231 18.31 -7.79 -18.33
N GLU A 232 17.01 -8.09 -18.34
CA GLU A 232 16.09 -7.87 -17.22
C GLU A 232 16.37 -8.82 -16.02
N LEU A 233 17.05 -9.94 -16.27
CA LEU A 233 17.40 -10.94 -15.26
C LEU A 233 18.89 -10.92 -14.90
N SER A 234 19.65 -10.02 -15.51
CA SER A 234 21.09 -9.90 -15.22
C SER A 234 21.30 -9.45 -13.78
N GLY A 235 22.06 -10.23 -13.00
CA GLY A 235 22.31 -10.00 -11.58
C GLY A 235 21.38 -10.77 -10.63
N MET A 236 20.50 -11.60 -11.13
CA MET A 236 19.78 -12.61 -10.32
C MET A 236 20.73 -13.79 -10.03
N GLU A 237 21.44 -13.74 -8.89
CA GLU A 237 22.32 -14.82 -8.38
C GLU A 237 21.73 -15.50 -7.14
#